data_098b2b2c4957da2f5de95bedb506384a
#
_entry.id   098b2b2c4957da2f5de95bedb506384a
#
_cell.length_a   1.000
_cell.length_b   1.000
_cell.length_c   1.000
_cell.angle_alpha   90.00
_cell.angle_beta   90.00
_cell.angle_gamma   90.00
#
_symmetry.space_group_name_H-M   'P 1'
#
loop_
_entity.id
_entity.type
_entity.pdbx_description
1 polymer ?
#
loop_
_entity_poly.entity_id
_entity_poly.type
_entity_poly.pdbx_seq_one_letter_code
_entity_poly.pdbx_strand_id
1 'polypeptide(L)'
;MVCLLILGSLIIYKMFSSFEIEFFPNGRPALDIYKIMVQMIEDYGNDMDEIELEDLKIVYDNKLKEANEFFSNNKDFNDLGIYSYEDYEYKNSSDTVDQKFEDTKWNYLLERKEGNVLWELQELPNIIEFYENRNNRYSVNEGFKKYDERINEIITNRENESILSKIVFDNYNNLIKYFGICIIIGIAFMLTPVFLKDKKDKIDCLQYASKHGRKLFKSKLVAGVISTLIITTIELIILFILYGGNNTSMFFKSNINSVFNDEFWVNITFIQYIGLTVVGIYVIGVITAFISMLISSKANTYIASIGMQVLSLFIIVGLTVTILLNALFIIYIPKYLAFIIYLALIVITVLIIITSSKKEKITDINNESRI
;
A
#
# COMPACT_ATOMS: atom_id res chain seq x y z
N MET A 1 15.25 19.40 9.75
CA MET A 1 14.69 18.19 10.38
C MET A 1 13.32 18.45 11.00
N VAL A 2 13.18 19.30 12.03
CA VAL A 2 11.88 19.55 12.71
C VAL A 2 10.79 20.00 11.75
N CYS A 3 11.04 20.97 10.87
CA CYS A 3 10.05 21.43 9.89
C CYS A 3 9.57 20.30 8.94
N LEU A 4 10.47 19.37 8.59
CA LEU A 4 10.09 18.23 7.71
C LEU A 4 9.26 17.20 8.47
N LEU A 5 9.56 16.94 9.75
CA LEU A 5 8.71 16.09 10.60
C LEU A 5 7.30 16.66 10.74
N ILE A 6 7.20 17.97 10.99
CA ILE A 6 5.89 18.63 11.10
C ILE A 6 5.14 18.55 9.76
N LEU A 7 5.81 18.83 8.64
CA LEU A 7 5.20 18.77 7.31
C LEU A 7 4.79 17.35 6.94
N GLY A 8 5.66 16.35 7.19
CA GLY A 8 5.37 14.94 6.96
C GLY A 8 4.18 14.47 7.78
N SER A 9 4.17 14.78 9.09
CA SER A 9 3.04 14.42 9.97
C SER A 9 1.73 15.07 9.54
N LEU A 10 1.76 16.32 9.05
CA LEU A 10 0.57 17.00 8.51
C LEU A 10 0.10 16.35 7.20
N ILE A 11 1.02 15.93 6.33
CA ILE A 11 0.68 15.21 5.08
C ILE A 11 0.03 13.87 5.43
N ILE A 12 0.64 13.09 6.34
CA ILE A 12 0.08 11.81 6.81
C ILE A 12 -1.33 12.03 7.38
N TYR A 13 -1.49 12.97 8.29
CA TYR A 13 -2.81 13.30 8.85
C TYR A 13 -3.81 13.68 7.75
N LYS A 14 -3.39 14.49 6.77
CA LYS A 14 -4.24 14.88 5.64
C LYS A 14 -4.59 13.68 4.76
N MET A 15 -3.67 12.74 4.53
CA MET A 15 -3.97 11.49 3.81
C MET A 15 -5.09 10.74 4.51
N PHE A 16 -5.00 10.54 5.84
CA PHE A 16 -6.05 9.87 6.60
C PHE A 16 -7.39 10.61 6.57
N SER A 17 -7.39 11.94 6.65
CA SER A 17 -8.64 12.72 6.70
C SER A 17 -9.31 12.95 5.35
N SER A 18 -8.56 12.93 4.24
CA SER A 18 -9.08 13.23 2.91
C SER A 18 -9.30 12.02 2.01
N PHE A 19 -8.64 10.90 2.32
CA PHE A 19 -8.67 9.67 1.54
C PHE A 19 -9.24 8.48 2.33
N GLU A 20 -10.10 8.76 3.32
CA GLU A 20 -10.75 7.72 4.14
C GLU A 20 -11.38 6.62 3.28
N ILE A 21 -12.08 7.00 2.22
CA ILE A 21 -12.76 6.06 1.32
C ILE A 21 -11.74 5.19 0.55
N GLU A 22 -10.57 5.71 0.25
CA GLU A 22 -9.53 4.98 -0.50
C GLU A 22 -8.63 4.13 0.37
N PHE A 23 -8.40 4.52 1.64
CA PHE A 23 -7.47 3.84 2.53
C PHE A 23 -8.15 3.00 3.60
N PHE A 24 -9.41 3.29 3.90
CA PHE A 24 -10.15 2.64 4.96
C PHE A 24 -11.57 2.32 4.51
N PRO A 25 -12.13 1.19 4.94
CA PRO A 25 -13.52 0.84 4.65
C PRO A 25 -14.44 1.75 5.46
N ASN A 26 -14.64 2.96 4.99
CA ASN A 26 -15.47 3.97 5.64
C ASN A 26 -16.62 4.38 4.71
N GLY A 27 -17.84 4.38 5.25
CA GLY A 27 -19.04 4.67 4.48
C GLY A 27 -19.56 3.47 3.65
N ARG A 28 -20.79 3.60 3.15
CA ARG A 28 -21.46 2.60 2.33
C ARG A 28 -21.08 2.74 0.84
N PRO A 29 -21.00 1.66 0.05
CA PRO A 29 -21.22 0.26 0.44
C PRO A 29 -19.97 -0.41 1.06
N ALA A 30 -18.79 0.20 0.96
CA ALA A 30 -17.54 -0.43 1.38
C ALA A 30 -17.56 -0.87 2.86
N LEU A 31 -18.20 -0.08 3.73
CA LEU A 31 -18.33 -0.42 5.15
C LEU A 31 -19.18 -1.68 5.36
N ASP A 32 -20.24 -1.87 4.58
CA ASP A 32 -21.13 -3.02 4.75
C ASP A 32 -20.46 -4.30 4.29
N ILE A 33 -19.76 -4.26 3.14
CA ILE A 33 -18.91 -5.38 2.67
C ILE A 33 -17.82 -5.71 3.71
N TYR A 34 -17.18 -4.68 4.25
CA TYR A 34 -16.16 -4.87 5.29
C TYR A 34 -16.72 -5.56 6.54
N LYS A 35 -17.95 -5.23 6.97
CA LYS A 35 -18.60 -5.88 8.11
C LYS A 35 -18.82 -7.37 7.90
N ILE A 36 -19.17 -7.80 6.68
CA ILE A 36 -19.29 -9.23 6.35
C ILE A 36 -17.94 -9.92 6.57
N MET A 37 -16.85 -9.34 6.06
CA MET A 37 -15.51 -9.89 6.25
C MET A 37 -15.07 -9.92 7.72
N VAL A 38 -15.44 -8.90 8.50
CA VAL A 38 -15.19 -8.87 9.95
C VAL A 38 -15.95 -10.00 10.64
N GLN A 39 -17.24 -10.19 10.31
CA GLN A 39 -18.06 -11.26 10.87
C GLN A 39 -17.49 -12.63 10.52
N MET A 40 -17.05 -12.84 9.28
CA MET A 40 -16.41 -14.09 8.86
C MET A 40 -15.14 -14.39 9.68
N ILE A 41 -14.30 -13.38 9.96
CA ILE A 41 -13.12 -13.56 10.82
C ILE A 41 -13.52 -13.88 12.27
N GLU A 42 -14.60 -13.29 12.78
CA GLU A 42 -15.09 -13.55 14.14
C GLU A 42 -15.68 -14.96 14.27
N ASP A 43 -16.39 -15.43 13.25
CA ASP A 43 -17.08 -16.73 13.26
C ASP A 43 -16.14 -17.89 12.88
N TYR A 44 -15.27 -17.70 11.87
CA TYR A 44 -14.46 -18.78 11.27
C TYR A 44 -12.95 -18.64 11.51
N GLY A 45 -12.48 -17.48 11.99
CA GLY A 45 -11.04 -17.21 12.12
C GLY A 45 -10.41 -16.69 10.84
N ASN A 46 -9.12 -16.99 10.63
CA ASN A 46 -8.38 -16.41 9.51
C ASN A 46 -8.46 -17.23 8.20
N ASP A 47 -8.96 -18.46 8.28
CA ASP A 47 -9.08 -19.39 7.15
C ASP A 47 -10.47 -20.02 7.20
N MET A 48 -11.02 -20.40 6.05
CA MET A 48 -12.34 -21.01 5.93
C MET A 48 -12.25 -22.28 5.07
N ASP A 49 -12.69 -23.40 5.64
CA ASP A 49 -12.74 -24.69 4.95
C ASP A 49 -14.14 -25.00 4.37
N GLU A 50 -14.36 -26.25 3.93
CA GLU A 50 -15.64 -26.68 3.36
C GLU A 50 -16.78 -26.71 4.38
N ILE A 51 -16.49 -26.97 5.67
CA ILE A 51 -17.51 -27.05 6.73
C ILE A 51 -18.06 -25.65 7.00
N GLU A 52 -17.14 -24.70 7.12
CA GLU A 52 -17.46 -23.28 7.35
C GLU A 52 -18.10 -22.65 6.13
N LEU A 53 -17.76 -23.09 4.91
CA LEU A 53 -18.45 -22.68 3.68
C LEU A 53 -19.92 -23.15 3.66
N GLU A 54 -20.20 -24.37 4.12
CA GLU A 54 -21.58 -24.82 4.24
C GLU A 54 -22.35 -24.06 5.33
N ASP A 55 -21.69 -23.67 6.42
CA ASP A 55 -22.29 -22.80 7.43
C ASP A 55 -22.59 -21.41 6.86
N LEU A 56 -21.68 -20.84 6.08
CA LEU A 56 -21.92 -19.54 5.39
C LEU A 56 -23.13 -19.59 4.43
N LYS A 57 -23.38 -20.73 3.78
CA LYS A 57 -24.60 -20.93 2.96
C LYS A 57 -25.85 -20.91 3.83
N ILE A 58 -25.80 -21.50 5.02
CA ILE A 58 -26.93 -21.43 5.96
C ILE A 58 -27.17 -20.01 6.44
N VAL A 59 -26.09 -19.25 6.67
CA VAL A 59 -26.20 -17.80 6.99
C VAL A 59 -26.89 -17.06 5.85
N TYR A 60 -26.51 -17.31 4.59
CA TYR A 60 -27.16 -16.74 3.42
C TYR A 60 -28.66 -17.07 3.35
N ASP A 61 -29.04 -18.33 3.56
CA ASP A 61 -30.46 -18.77 3.56
C ASP A 61 -31.28 -18.07 4.67
N ASN A 62 -30.66 -17.82 5.82
CA ASN A 62 -31.31 -17.08 6.90
C ASN A 62 -31.46 -15.60 6.57
N LYS A 63 -30.48 -14.97 5.93
CA LYS A 63 -30.58 -13.60 5.43
C LYS A 63 -31.65 -13.45 4.34
N LEU A 64 -31.81 -14.46 3.51
CA LEU A 64 -32.90 -14.50 2.52
C LEU A 64 -34.29 -14.52 3.17
N LYS A 65 -34.47 -15.25 4.28
CA LYS A 65 -35.71 -15.22 5.04
C LYS A 65 -35.95 -13.84 5.68
N GLU A 66 -34.90 -13.24 6.29
CA GLU A 66 -34.94 -11.89 6.85
C GLU A 66 -35.36 -10.85 5.79
N ALA A 67 -34.82 -10.93 4.59
CA ALA A 67 -35.19 -10.06 3.47
C ALA A 67 -36.64 -10.24 3.03
N ASN A 68 -37.12 -11.50 2.96
CA ASN A 68 -38.51 -11.75 2.61
C ASN A 68 -39.48 -11.20 3.66
N GLU A 69 -39.14 -11.29 4.96
CA GLU A 69 -39.91 -10.65 6.03
C GLU A 69 -39.85 -9.10 5.92
N PHE A 70 -38.70 -8.55 5.58
CA PHE A 70 -38.55 -7.12 5.34
C PHE A 70 -39.43 -6.63 4.19
N PHE A 71 -39.41 -7.29 3.03
CA PHE A 71 -40.20 -6.89 1.87
C PHE A 71 -41.70 -7.07 2.13
N SER A 72 -42.13 -8.17 2.73
CA SER A 72 -43.55 -8.41 3.03
C SER A 72 -44.15 -7.34 3.96
N ASN A 73 -43.35 -6.74 4.83
CA ASN A 73 -43.80 -5.72 5.80
C ASN A 73 -43.49 -4.28 5.37
N ASN A 74 -42.79 -4.07 4.23
CA ASN A 74 -42.34 -2.76 3.81
C ASN A 74 -43.26 -2.13 2.77
N LYS A 75 -44.02 -1.10 3.19
CA LYS A 75 -45.00 -0.45 2.33
C LYS A 75 -44.39 0.19 1.08
N ASP A 76 -43.18 0.79 1.19
CA ASP A 76 -42.55 1.49 0.07
C ASP A 76 -42.25 0.52 -1.09
N PHE A 77 -41.83 -0.71 -0.78
CA PHE A 77 -41.62 -1.78 -1.78
C PHE A 77 -42.91 -2.44 -2.18
N ASN A 78 -43.87 -2.63 -1.29
CA ASN A 78 -45.17 -3.22 -1.60
C ASN A 78 -45.97 -2.36 -2.62
N ASP A 79 -45.87 -1.01 -2.51
CA ASP A 79 -46.44 -0.05 -3.46
C ASP A 79 -45.79 -0.14 -4.86
N LEU A 80 -44.66 -0.84 -5.00
CA LEU A 80 -43.94 -1.13 -6.24
C LEU A 80 -44.17 -2.56 -6.74
N GLY A 81 -45.03 -3.35 -6.03
CA GLY A 81 -45.31 -4.74 -6.34
C GLY A 81 -44.22 -5.72 -5.95
N ILE A 82 -43.34 -5.34 -4.97
CA ILE A 82 -42.25 -6.16 -4.46
C ILE A 82 -42.63 -6.64 -3.07
N TYR A 83 -42.81 -7.95 -2.90
CA TYR A 83 -43.20 -8.61 -1.67
C TYR A 83 -42.17 -9.62 -1.16
N SER A 84 -41.17 -9.94 -2.01
CA SER A 84 -40.12 -10.89 -1.73
C SER A 84 -38.79 -10.41 -2.29
N TYR A 85 -37.67 -11.05 -1.86
CA TYR A 85 -36.36 -10.82 -2.45
C TYR A 85 -36.29 -11.23 -3.92
N GLU A 86 -37.02 -12.27 -4.32
CA GLU A 86 -37.14 -12.71 -5.71
C GLU A 86 -37.79 -11.62 -6.59
N ASP A 87 -38.86 -10.97 -6.11
CA ASP A 87 -39.50 -9.85 -6.83
C ASP A 87 -38.52 -8.67 -6.97
N TYR A 88 -37.73 -8.41 -5.90
CA TYR A 88 -36.72 -7.37 -5.92
C TYR A 88 -35.61 -7.66 -6.95
N GLU A 89 -35.05 -8.87 -6.96
CA GLU A 89 -34.05 -9.27 -7.93
C GLU A 89 -34.56 -9.23 -9.37
N TYR A 90 -35.80 -9.75 -9.61
CA TYR A 90 -36.41 -9.67 -10.91
C TYR A 90 -36.55 -8.23 -11.42
N LYS A 91 -36.96 -7.32 -10.53
CA LYS A 91 -37.12 -5.91 -10.91
C LYS A 91 -35.75 -5.20 -11.07
N ASN A 92 -34.78 -5.55 -10.26
CA ASN A 92 -33.43 -5.00 -10.32
C ASN A 92 -32.64 -5.45 -11.55
N SER A 93 -32.92 -6.66 -12.07
CA SER A 93 -32.30 -7.21 -13.29
C SER A 93 -33.01 -6.81 -14.58
N SER A 94 -34.14 -6.09 -14.49
CA SER A 94 -34.94 -5.66 -15.66
C SER A 94 -34.20 -4.56 -16.45
N ASP A 95 -34.18 -4.68 -17.77
CA ASP A 95 -33.64 -3.66 -18.69
C ASP A 95 -34.47 -2.36 -18.71
N THR A 96 -35.67 -2.37 -18.12
CA THR A 96 -36.54 -1.19 -18.05
C THR A 96 -36.28 -0.40 -16.76
N VAL A 97 -35.79 0.81 -16.93
CA VAL A 97 -35.52 1.71 -15.77
C VAL A 97 -36.83 2.23 -15.19
N ASP A 98 -37.19 1.73 -14.01
CA ASP A 98 -38.30 2.29 -13.19
C ASP A 98 -37.68 3.27 -12.18
N GLN A 99 -37.80 4.58 -12.46
CA GLN A 99 -37.20 5.62 -11.63
C GLN A 99 -37.66 5.56 -10.16
N LYS A 100 -38.94 5.24 -9.92
CA LYS A 100 -39.48 5.14 -8.56
C LYS A 100 -38.87 3.96 -7.80
N PHE A 101 -38.62 2.85 -8.48
CA PHE A 101 -37.91 1.70 -7.90
C PHE A 101 -36.45 2.07 -7.58
N GLU A 102 -35.72 2.69 -8.53
CA GLU A 102 -34.34 3.12 -8.31
C GLU A 102 -34.22 4.07 -7.13
N ASP A 103 -35.08 5.12 -7.04
CA ASP A 103 -35.05 6.07 -5.94
C ASP A 103 -35.34 5.38 -4.59
N THR A 104 -36.29 4.45 -4.54
CA THR A 104 -36.60 3.68 -3.34
C THR A 104 -35.44 2.78 -2.95
N LYS A 105 -34.89 2.00 -3.90
CA LYS A 105 -33.76 1.12 -3.72
C LYS A 105 -32.54 1.86 -3.13
N TRP A 106 -32.13 2.97 -3.75
CA TRP A 106 -30.98 3.73 -3.29
C TRP A 106 -31.20 4.41 -1.93
N ASN A 107 -32.41 4.84 -1.63
CA ASN A 107 -32.75 5.37 -0.31
C ASN A 107 -32.53 4.31 0.78
N TYR A 108 -32.99 3.07 0.58
CA TYR A 108 -32.76 1.99 1.54
C TYR A 108 -31.31 1.53 1.59
N LEU A 109 -30.65 1.42 0.44
CA LEU A 109 -29.24 0.97 0.38
C LEU A 109 -28.27 1.99 1.00
N LEU A 110 -28.51 3.28 0.87
CA LEU A 110 -27.54 4.29 1.29
C LEU A 110 -27.91 4.99 2.61
N GLU A 111 -29.20 5.20 2.87
CA GLU A 111 -29.62 6.06 3.97
C GLU A 111 -30.23 5.30 5.15
N ARG A 112 -30.79 4.11 4.92
CA ARG A 112 -31.53 3.38 5.96
C ARG A 112 -30.79 2.12 6.42
N LYS A 113 -30.70 1.91 7.74
CA LYS A 113 -30.10 0.71 8.33
C LYS A 113 -30.87 -0.57 8.00
N GLU A 114 -32.17 -0.48 7.78
CA GLU A 114 -33.02 -1.61 7.41
C GLU A 114 -32.63 -2.21 6.05
N GLY A 115 -31.95 -1.44 5.20
CA GLY A 115 -31.39 -1.89 3.94
C GLY A 115 -30.10 -2.69 4.05
N ASN A 116 -29.55 -2.92 5.25
CA ASN A 116 -28.29 -3.69 5.42
C ASN A 116 -28.40 -5.11 4.86
N VAL A 117 -29.54 -5.76 5.07
CA VAL A 117 -29.79 -7.13 4.55
C VAL A 117 -29.66 -7.20 3.04
N LEU A 118 -29.98 -6.14 2.32
CA LEU A 118 -29.85 -6.08 0.86
C LEU A 118 -28.39 -6.06 0.41
N TRP A 119 -27.52 -5.38 1.15
CA TRP A 119 -26.06 -5.41 0.89
C TRP A 119 -25.47 -6.79 1.18
N GLU A 120 -25.87 -7.40 2.29
CA GLU A 120 -25.41 -8.74 2.67
C GLU A 120 -25.81 -9.76 1.61
N LEU A 121 -27.06 -9.71 1.11
CA LEU A 121 -27.55 -10.62 0.06
C LEU A 121 -26.92 -10.38 -1.32
N GLN A 122 -26.38 -9.20 -1.59
CA GLN A 122 -25.62 -8.96 -2.82
C GLN A 122 -24.22 -9.52 -2.74
N GLU A 123 -23.58 -9.48 -1.57
CA GLU A 123 -22.17 -9.87 -1.41
C GLU A 123 -21.98 -11.33 -1.01
N LEU A 124 -22.85 -11.90 -0.17
CA LEU A 124 -22.71 -13.28 0.28
C LEU A 124 -22.66 -14.31 -0.86
N PRO A 125 -23.51 -14.23 -1.93
CA PRO A 125 -23.39 -15.11 -3.07
C PRO A 125 -22.02 -15.02 -3.76
N ASN A 126 -21.49 -13.81 -3.95
CA ASN A 126 -20.19 -13.59 -4.55
C ASN A 126 -19.08 -14.24 -3.70
N ILE A 127 -19.15 -14.06 -2.39
CA ILE A 127 -18.19 -14.66 -1.45
C ILE A 127 -18.26 -16.19 -1.52
N ILE A 128 -19.46 -16.76 -1.48
CA ILE A 128 -19.68 -18.21 -1.60
C ILE A 128 -19.13 -18.72 -2.94
N GLU A 129 -19.45 -18.06 -4.05
CA GLU A 129 -18.93 -18.41 -5.38
C GLU A 129 -17.39 -18.36 -5.45
N PHE A 130 -16.77 -17.34 -4.88
CA PHE A 130 -15.31 -17.24 -4.80
C PHE A 130 -14.70 -18.45 -4.08
N TYR A 131 -15.27 -18.85 -2.93
CA TYR A 131 -14.79 -20.01 -2.19
C TYR A 131 -15.07 -21.34 -2.89
N GLU A 132 -16.24 -21.53 -3.46
CA GLU A 132 -16.58 -22.74 -4.24
C GLU A 132 -15.62 -22.92 -5.42
N ASN A 133 -15.31 -21.82 -6.11
CA ASN A 133 -14.45 -21.83 -7.29
C ASN A 133 -12.98 -21.56 -7.00
N ARG A 134 -12.54 -21.48 -5.72
CA ARG A 134 -11.19 -21.06 -5.33
C ARG A 134 -10.06 -21.84 -5.99
N ASN A 135 -10.29 -23.11 -6.31
CA ASN A 135 -9.31 -23.95 -7.01
C ASN A 135 -9.55 -24.00 -8.53
N ASN A 136 -10.84 -23.97 -8.95
CA ASN A 136 -11.22 -24.09 -10.35
C ASN A 136 -10.88 -22.84 -11.17
N ARG A 137 -10.89 -21.66 -10.58
CA ARG A 137 -10.60 -20.38 -11.25
C ARG A 137 -9.26 -20.38 -11.98
N TYR A 138 -8.30 -21.16 -11.48
CA TYR A 138 -6.97 -21.29 -12.08
C TYR A 138 -6.95 -22.17 -13.34
N SER A 139 -7.80 -23.19 -13.40
CA SER A 139 -7.88 -24.09 -14.56
C SER A 139 -8.57 -23.45 -15.75
N VAL A 140 -9.52 -22.56 -15.51
CA VAL A 140 -10.33 -21.88 -16.55
C VAL A 140 -9.55 -20.72 -17.20
N ASN A 141 -8.69 -20.05 -16.44
CA ASN A 141 -7.94 -18.89 -16.94
C ASN A 141 -6.58 -19.31 -17.50
N GLU A 142 -6.46 -19.31 -18.85
CA GLU A 142 -5.21 -19.66 -19.55
C GLU A 142 -3.99 -18.80 -19.13
N GLY A 143 -4.22 -17.61 -18.58
CA GLY A 143 -3.17 -16.74 -18.05
C GLY A 143 -2.38 -17.37 -16.90
N PHE A 144 -2.98 -18.28 -16.14
CA PHE A 144 -2.33 -18.95 -15.02
C PHE A 144 -1.48 -20.16 -15.43
N LYS A 145 -1.67 -20.75 -16.61
CA LYS A 145 -0.85 -21.87 -17.10
C LYS A 145 0.67 -21.60 -17.02
N LYS A 146 1.08 -20.35 -17.15
CA LYS A 146 2.48 -19.92 -17.02
C LYS A 146 3.01 -20.04 -15.60
N TYR A 147 2.13 -20.14 -14.61
CA TYR A 147 2.44 -20.09 -13.18
C TYR A 147 1.99 -21.37 -12.46
N ASP A 148 1.76 -22.46 -13.21
CA ASP A 148 1.18 -23.71 -12.71
C ASP A 148 1.86 -24.24 -11.45
N GLU A 149 3.19 -24.18 -11.37
CA GLU A 149 3.95 -24.62 -10.20
C GLU A 149 3.56 -23.83 -8.94
N ARG A 150 3.50 -22.49 -9.04
CA ARG A 150 3.12 -21.65 -7.91
C ARG A 150 1.64 -21.78 -7.55
N ILE A 151 0.78 -21.89 -8.52
CA ILE A 151 -0.66 -22.11 -8.31
C ILE A 151 -0.90 -23.45 -7.59
N ASN A 152 -0.21 -24.51 -7.99
CA ASN A 152 -0.29 -25.81 -7.30
C ASN A 152 0.23 -25.71 -5.85
N GLU A 153 1.27 -24.91 -5.58
CA GLU A 153 1.71 -24.64 -4.21
C GLU A 153 0.62 -23.93 -3.39
N ILE A 154 -0.04 -22.89 -3.95
CA ILE A 154 -1.12 -22.15 -3.29
C ILE A 154 -2.26 -23.09 -2.90
N ILE A 155 -2.70 -23.95 -3.81
CA ILE A 155 -3.78 -24.91 -3.58
C ILE A 155 -3.34 -25.96 -2.54
N THR A 156 -2.14 -26.53 -2.69
CA THR A 156 -1.65 -27.59 -1.80
C THR A 156 -1.46 -27.09 -0.37
N ASN A 157 -0.99 -25.85 -0.21
CA ASN A 157 -0.78 -25.21 1.08
C ASN A 157 -2.04 -24.54 1.62
N ARG A 158 -3.16 -24.59 0.92
CA ARG A 158 -4.44 -23.96 1.27
C ARG A 158 -4.33 -22.44 1.52
N GLU A 159 -3.40 -21.76 0.81
CA GLU A 159 -3.18 -20.33 0.99
C GLU A 159 -4.41 -19.50 0.57
N ASN A 160 -5.19 -20.01 -0.39
CA ASN A 160 -6.40 -19.42 -0.94
C ASN A 160 -7.67 -19.67 -0.10
N GLU A 161 -7.56 -20.41 1.00
CA GLU A 161 -8.65 -20.56 1.97
C GLU A 161 -8.70 -19.40 2.97
N SER A 162 -7.69 -18.54 2.97
CA SER A 162 -7.56 -17.46 3.94
C SER A 162 -8.56 -16.32 3.71
N ILE A 163 -9.04 -15.75 4.80
CA ILE A 163 -9.97 -14.60 4.80
C ILE A 163 -9.16 -13.32 4.93
N LEU A 164 -8.90 -12.65 3.82
CA LEU A 164 -8.29 -11.32 3.80
C LEU A 164 -9.07 -10.41 2.85
N SER A 165 -9.76 -9.45 3.42
CA SER A 165 -10.54 -8.48 2.64
C SER A 165 -9.67 -7.75 1.62
N LYS A 166 -10.09 -7.76 0.35
CA LYS A 166 -9.43 -7.02 -0.73
C LYS A 166 -9.33 -5.53 -0.42
N ILE A 167 -10.37 -4.95 0.17
CA ILE A 167 -10.41 -3.53 0.56
C ILE A 167 -9.30 -3.22 1.56
N VAL A 168 -9.11 -4.08 2.57
CA VAL A 168 -8.05 -3.90 3.58
C VAL A 168 -6.67 -3.97 2.95
N PHE A 169 -6.46 -4.96 2.08
CA PHE A 169 -5.16 -5.16 1.42
C PHE A 169 -4.81 -4.04 0.43
N ASP A 170 -5.75 -3.67 -0.45
CA ASP A 170 -5.56 -2.62 -1.45
C ASP A 170 -5.38 -1.24 -0.80
N ASN A 171 -6.18 -0.94 0.23
CA ASN A 171 -6.06 0.31 0.98
C ASN A 171 -4.69 0.42 1.67
N TYR A 172 -4.20 -0.65 2.28
CA TYR A 172 -2.86 -0.67 2.83
C TYR A 172 -1.79 -0.45 1.76
N ASN A 173 -1.88 -1.13 0.62
CA ASN A 173 -0.93 -0.94 -0.49
C ASN A 173 -0.91 0.49 -1.00
N ASN A 174 -2.07 1.12 -1.14
CA ASN A 174 -2.14 2.52 -1.54
C ASN A 174 -1.53 3.45 -0.48
N LEU A 175 -1.88 3.24 0.79
CA LEU A 175 -1.34 4.02 1.90
C LEU A 175 0.19 3.97 1.94
N ILE A 176 0.78 2.77 1.96
CA ILE A 176 2.24 2.59 2.09
C ILE A 176 3.00 3.12 0.87
N LYS A 177 2.42 3.01 -0.32
CA LYS A 177 2.95 3.56 -1.57
C LYS A 177 3.04 5.09 -1.52
N TYR A 178 1.96 5.78 -1.18
CA TYR A 178 1.95 7.24 -1.08
C TYR A 178 2.80 7.75 0.07
N PHE A 179 2.81 7.04 1.20
CA PHE A 179 3.70 7.34 2.30
C PHE A 179 5.17 7.25 1.87
N GLY A 180 5.54 6.20 1.14
CA GLY A 180 6.89 6.04 0.58
C GLY A 180 7.32 7.23 -0.29
N ILE A 181 6.42 7.76 -1.12
CA ILE A 181 6.68 8.96 -1.93
C ILE A 181 6.97 10.18 -1.03
N CYS A 182 6.16 10.39 0.01
CA CYS A 182 6.37 11.49 0.96
C CYS A 182 7.74 11.40 1.64
N ILE A 183 8.14 10.21 2.09
CA ILE A 183 9.45 9.94 2.70
C ILE A 183 10.59 10.25 1.71
N ILE A 184 10.51 9.77 0.48
CA ILE A 184 11.52 10.00 -0.56
C ILE A 184 11.72 11.49 -0.80
N ILE A 185 10.65 12.24 -1.00
CA ILE A 185 10.67 13.68 -1.24
C ILE A 185 11.22 14.42 0.00
N GLY A 186 10.73 14.09 1.19
CA GLY A 186 11.17 14.70 2.45
C GLY A 186 12.68 14.53 2.70
N ILE A 187 13.22 13.32 2.51
CA ILE A 187 14.64 13.01 2.63
C ILE A 187 15.46 13.82 1.62
N ALA A 188 15.03 13.88 0.37
CA ALA A 188 15.74 14.62 -0.66
C ALA A 188 15.84 16.11 -0.31
N PHE A 189 14.74 16.75 0.10
CA PHE A 189 14.74 18.14 0.54
C PHE A 189 15.62 18.39 1.76
N MET A 190 15.59 17.49 2.74
CA MET A 190 16.41 17.60 3.94
C MET A 190 17.91 17.58 3.64
N LEU A 191 18.32 16.73 2.70
CA LEU A 191 19.75 16.49 2.45
C LEU A 191 20.35 17.35 1.33
N THR A 192 19.52 18.06 0.56
CA THR A 192 19.98 19.01 -0.46
C THR A 192 21.01 20.01 0.03
N PRO A 193 20.88 20.68 1.20
CA PRO A 193 21.82 21.72 1.63
C PRO A 193 23.11 21.18 2.25
N VAL A 194 23.22 19.87 2.54
CA VAL A 194 24.27 19.31 3.41
C VAL A 194 25.70 19.63 2.95
N PHE A 195 25.98 19.60 1.66
CA PHE A 195 27.28 19.96 1.08
C PHE A 195 27.27 21.34 0.42
N LEU A 196 26.13 21.73 -0.19
CA LEU A 196 26.00 23.01 -0.88
C LEU A 196 26.16 24.21 0.04
N LYS A 197 25.72 24.10 1.29
CA LYS A 197 25.90 25.19 2.27
C LYS A 197 27.36 25.50 2.49
N ASP A 198 28.21 24.51 2.69
CA ASP A 198 29.63 24.70 2.91
C ASP A 198 30.32 25.35 1.71
N LYS A 199 29.97 24.93 0.48
CA LYS A 199 30.48 25.53 -0.77
C LYS A 199 30.07 26.98 -0.88
N LYS A 200 28.78 27.29 -0.61
CA LYS A 200 28.27 28.67 -0.66
C LYS A 200 28.96 29.57 0.34
N ASP A 201 29.22 29.07 1.54
CA ASP A 201 29.86 29.81 2.64
C ASP A 201 31.39 29.78 2.51
N LYS A 202 31.96 29.16 1.44
CA LYS A 202 33.40 29.00 1.18
C LYS A 202 34.17 28.35 2.34
N ILE A 203 33.47 27.53 3.15
CA ILE A 203 34.04 26.82 4.29
C ILE A 203 34.81 25.57 3.84
N ASP A 204 34.47 25.03 2.68
CA ASP A 204 35.10 23.87 2.05
C ASP A 204 36.63 24.03 1.93
N CYS A 205 37.13 25.21 1.51
CA CYS A 205 38.56 25.47 1.44
C CYS A 205 39.25 25.34 2.81
N LEU A 206 38.61 25.84 3.88
CA LEU A 206 39.13 25.73 5.25
C LEU A 206 39.06 24.28 5.76
N GLN A 207 38.04 23.55 5.37
CA GLN A 207 37.88 22.15 5.73
C GLN A 207 38.99 21.29 5.11
N TYR A 208 39.32 21.45 3.84
CA TYR A 208 40.37 20.70 3.15
C TYR A 208 41.79 21.02 3.70
N ALA A 209 42.00 22.23 4.22
CA ALA A 209 43.25 22.63 4.85
C ALA A 209 43.47 21.99 6.25
N SER A 210 42.40 21.51 6.90
CA SER A 210 42.47 20.93 8.23
C SER A 210 42.81 19.43 8.23
N LYS A 211 43.51 18.96 9.28
CA LYS A 211 43.86 17.54 9.48
C LYS A 211 42.67 16.59 9.42
N HIS A 212 41.48 17.07 9.79
CA HIS A 212 40.25 16.28 9.85
C HIS A 212 39.28 16.57 8.68
N GLY A 213 39.55 17.61 7.88
CA GLY A 213 38.60 18.07 6.85
C GLY A 213 38.28 17.03 5.77
N ARG A 214 39.26 16.22 5.38
CA ARG A 214 39.07 15.11 4.41
C ARG A 214 38.23 13.97 4.95
N LYS A 215 38.01 13.86 6.27
CA LYS A 215 37.10 12.88 6.89
C LYS A 215 35.67 13.41 6.96
N LEU A 216 35.47 14.72 6.80
CA LEU A 216 34.17 15.38 6.96
C LEU A 216 33.11 14.84 5.94
N PHE A 217 33.54 14.55 4.71
CA PHE A 217 32.65 13.94 3.71
C PHE A 217 31.99 12.68 4.25
N LYS A 218 32.77 11.74 4.79
CA LYS A 218 32.23 10.50 5.37
C LYS A 218 31.35 10.76 6.59
N SER A 219 31.77 11.70 7.47
CA SER A 219 30.98 12.05 8.66
C SER A 219 29.62 12.63 8.28
N LYS A 220 29.54 13.46 7.22
CA LYS A 220 28.30 14.00 6.69
C LYS A 220 27.41 12.91 6.09
N LEU A 221 27.99 11.93 5.35
CA LEU A 221 27.23 10.78 4.83
C LEU A 221 26.61 9.99 5.96
N VAL A 222 27.37 9.66 7.01
CA VAL A 222 26.88 8.92 8.17
C VAL A 222 25.79 9.72 8.90
N ALA A 223 26.00 11.01 9.15
CA ALA A 223 25.01 11.87 9.78
C ALA A 223 23.71 11.96 8.96
N GLY A 224 23.82 12.06 7.64
CA GLY A 224 22.66 12.07 6.74
C GLY A 224 21.86 10.78 6.80
N VAL A 225 22.52 9.62 6.81
CA VAL A 225 21.84 8.31 6.96
C VAL A 225 21.17 8.19 8.33
N ILE A 226 21.85 8.56 9.42
CA ILE A 226 21.25 8.53 10.76
C ILE A 226 20.03 9.45 10.82
N SER A 227 20.11 10.66 10.28
CA SER A 227 18.98 11.59 10.22
C SER A 227 17.81 11.02 9.41
N THR A 228 18.10 10.33 8.30
CA THR A 228 17.10 9.64 7.48
C THR A 228 16.41 8.55 8.29
N LEU A 229 17.16 7.68 8.96
CA LEU A 229 16.58 6.61 9.77
C LEU A 229 15.69 7.17 10.90
N ILE A 230 16.14 8.22 11.60
CA ILE A 230 15.36 8.85 12.67
C ILE A 230 14.03 9.42 12.11
N ILE A 231 14.09 10.18 11.02
CA ILE A 231 12.87 10.77 10.43
C ILE A 231 11.92 9.69 9.96
N THR A 232 12.42 8.72 9.20
CA THR A 232 11.61 7.61 8.69
C THR A 232 10.94 6.83 9.84
N THR A 233 11.67 6.59 10.94
CA THR A 233 11.11 5.91 12.12
C THR A 233 9.99 6.73 12.77
N ILE A 234 10.19 8.03 12.96
CA ILE A 234 9.17 8.89 13.59
C ILE A 234 7.90 8.95 12.71
N GLU A 235 8.07 9.15 11.40
CA GLU A 235 6.93 9.21 10.46
C GLU A 235 6.19 7.85 10.37
N LEU A 236 6.92 6.72 10.39
CA LEU A 236 6.31 5.39 10.45
C LEU A 236 5.53 5.16 11.74
N ILE A 237 6.06 5.61 12.89
CA ILE A 237 5.33 5.52 14.17
C ILE A 237 4.02 6.29 14.08
N ILE A 238 4.04 7.52 13.57
CA ILE A 238 2.83 8.34 13.38
C ILE A 238 1.85 7.63 12.43
N LEU A 239 2.34 7.12 11.30
CA LEU A 239 1.53 6.38 10.33
C LEU A 239 0.82 5.19 10.99
N PHE A 240 1.54 4.35 11.73
CA PHE A 240 0.97 3.14 12.33
C PHE A 240 0.09 3.43 13.55
N ILE A 241 0.30 4.52 14.28
CA ILE A 241 -0.64 4.97 15.31
C ILE A 241 -2.00 5.32 14.67
N LEU A 242 -1.99 6.05 13.57
CA LEU A 242 -3.20 6.40 12.83
C LEU A 242 -3.84 5.16 12.17
N TYR A 243 -3.02 4.31 11.54
CA TYR A 243 -3.48 3.07 10.90
C TYR A 243 -4.13 2.10 11.90
N GLY A 244 -3.63 2.05 13.15
CA GLY A 244 -4.21 1.22 14.21
C GLY A 244 -5.67 1.55 14.54
N GLY A 245 -6.14 2.77 14.22
CA GLY A 245 -7.53 3.18 14.37
C GLY A 245 -8.51 2.49 13.41
N ASN A 246 -8.03 1.78 12.38
CA ASN A 246 -8.88 1.09 11.40
C ASN A 246 -9.42 -0.27 11.84
N ASN A 247 -8.93 -0.81 12.97
CA ASN A 247 -9.30 -2.13 13.45
C ASN A 247 -9.04 -3.28 12.45
N THR A 248 -8.02 -3.14 11.58
CA THR A 248 -7.65 -4.16 10.57
C THR A 248 -6.76 -5.26 11.13
N SER A 249 -6.40 -5.20 12.42
CA SER A 249 -5.48 -6.15 13.06
C SER A 249 -5.99 -7.59 13.09
N MET A 250 -7.29 -7.81 12.99
CA MET A 250 -7.88 -9.15 12.91
C MET A 250 -7.42 -9.91 11.67
N PHE A 251 -7.11 -9.23 10.56
CA PHE A 251 -6.61 -9.81 9.32
C PHE A 251 -5.10 -10.05 9.31
N PHE A 252 -4.35 -9.69 10.34
CA PHE A 252 -2.88 -9.77 10.34
C PHE A 252 -2.32 -11.17 10.15
N LYS A 253 -3.06 -12.20 10.57
CA LYS A 253 -2.67 -13.61 10.41
C LYS A 253 -3.13 -14.21 9.10
N SER A 254 -4.06 -13.56 8.39
CA SER A 254 -4.56 -14.04 7.11
C SER A 254 -3.47 -14.02 6.05
N ASN A 255 -3.48 -15.00 5.15
CA ASN A 255 -2.54 -15.11 4.05
C ASN A 255 -2.86 -14.09 2.96
N ILE A 256 -1.84 -13.50 2.33
CA ILE A 256 -2.03 -12.54 1.24
C ILE A 256 -2.58 -13.19 -0.04
N ASN A 257 -2.42 -14.52 -0.20
CA ASN A 257 -2.98 -15.29 -1.32
C ASN A 257 -4.45 -15.68 -1.12
N SER A 258 -5.16 -14.98 -0.24
CA SER A 258 -6.60 -15.13 -0.05
C SER A 258 -7.35 -15.13 -1.38
N VAL A 259 -8.42 -15.92 -1.48
CA VAL A 259 -9.29 -15.97 -2.67
C VAL A 259 -9.81 -14.60 -3.12
N PHE A 260 -9.85 -13.62 -2.22
CA PHE A 260 -10.30 -12.25 -2.51
C PHE A 260 -9.22 -11.36 -3.11
N ASN A 261 -7.95 -11.77 -3.09
CA ASN A 261 -6.82 -10.99 -3.56
C ASN A 261 -6.23 -11.56 -4.86
N ASP A 262 -5.25 -10.85 -5.39
CA ASP A 262 -4.39 -11.39 -6.43
C ASP A 262 -3.45 -12.46 -5.86
N GLU A 263 -2.84 -13.26 -6.71
CA GLU A 263 -1.88 -14.28 -6.33
C GLU A 263 -0.47 -13.69 -6.21
N PHE A 264 0.30 -14.21 -5.25
CA PHE A 264 1.67 -13.76 -4.95
C PHE A 264 2.65 -14.94 -4.99
N TRP A 265 3.90 -14.65 -5.36
CA TRP A 265 4.98 -15.63 -5.39
C TRP A 265 5.38 -16.19 -4.02
N VAL A 266 4.91 -15.58 -2.93
CA VAL A 266 5.34 -15.89 -1.57
C VAL A 266 4.16 -16.29 -0.70
N ASN A 267 4.39 -17.26 0.18
CA ASN A 267 3.45 -17.68 1.21
C ASN A 267 3.74 -16.91 2.49
N ILE A 268 3.07 -15.78 2.68
CA ILE A 268 3.24 -14.92 3.86
C ILE A 268 1.90 -14.38 4.35
N THR A 269 1.85 -14.07 5.63
CA THR A 269 0.70 -13.39 6.24
C THR A 269 0.71 -11.88 5.97
N PHE A 270 -0.43 -11.25 6.16
CA PHE A 270 -0.56 -9.81 5.96
C PHE A 270 0.39 -9.00 6.86
N ILE A 271 0.60 -9.41 8.13
CA ILE A 271 1.57 -8.72 9.01
C ILE A 271 3.02 -8.87 8.51
N GLN A 272 3.37 -10.02 7.94
CA GLN A 272 4.70 -10.23 7.35
C GLN A 272 4.88 -9.36 6.10
N TYR A 273 3.83 -9.22 5.29
CA TYR A 273 3.81 -8.31 4.15
C TYR A 273 3.99 -6.85 4.59
N ILE A 274 3.29 -6.41 5.64
CA ILE A 274 3.49 -5.09 6.26
C ILE A 274 4.95 -4.90 6.67
N GLY A 275 5.54 -5.88 7.35
CA GLY A 275 6.95 -5.85 7.76
C GLY A 275 7.91 -5.68 6.59
N LEU A 276 7.68 -6.40 5.48
CA LEU A 276 8.51 -6.31 4.27
C LEU A 276 8.41 -4.93 3.60
N THR A 277 7.23 -4.34 3.54
CA THR A 277 7.05 -2.99 2.98
C THR A 277 7.73 -1.92 3.83
N VAL A 278 7.70 -2.06 5.16
CA VAL A 278 8.43 -1.19 6.09
C VAL A 278 9.94 -1.28 5.86
N VAL A 279 10.49 -2.48 5.73
CA VAL A 279 11.91 -2.67 5.37
C VAL A 279 12.21 -2.02 4.02
N GLY A 280 11.32 -2.18 3.03
CA GLY A 280 11.41 -1.53 1.73
C GLY A 280 11.53 0.00 1.85
N ILE A 281 10.71 0.63 2.67
CA ILE A 281 10.76 2.10 2.93
C ILE A 281 12.12 2.52 3.51
N TYR A 282 12.66 1.80 4.48
CA TYR A 282 13.98 2.11 5.02
C TYR A 282 15.08 2.00 3.96
N VAL A 283 15.05 0.96 3.14
CA VAL A 283 16.04 0.75 2.07
C VAL A 283 15.95 1.86 1.03
N ILE A 284 14.74 2.19 0.55
CA ILE A 284 14.52 3.27 -0.42
C ILE A 284 14.95 4.62 0.18
N GLY A 285 14.60 4.87 1.45
CA GLY A 285 14.98 6.07 2.17
C GLY A 285 16.51 6.25 2.24
N VAL A 286 17.25 5.21 2.58
CA VAL A 286 18.73 5.24 2.63
C VAL A 286 19.33 5.44 1.24
N ILE A 287 18.81 4.77 0.20
CA ILE A 287 19.23 4.97 -1.19
C ILE A 287 19.03 6.43 -1.60
N THR A 288 17.84 6.97 -1.34
CA THR A 288 17.50 8.38 -1.61
C THR A 288 18.43 9.34 -0.87
N ALA A 289 18.75 9.06 0.39
CA ALA A 289 19.66 9.86 1.19
C ALA A 289 21.05 9.94 0.55
N PHE A 290 21.61 8.80 0.16
CA PHE A 290 22.92 8.77 -0.49
C PHE A 290 22.90 9.49 -1.83
N ILE A 291 21.92 9.27 -2.68
CA ILE A 291 21.79 9.94 -3.98
C ILE A 291 21.68 11.46 -3.78
N SER A 292 20.84 11.93 -2.85
CA SER A 292 20.66 13.35 -2.57
C SER A 292 21.93 14.01 -2.05
N MET A 293 22.64 13.35 -1.15
CA MET A 293 23.94 13.84 -0.64
C MET A 293 25.02 13.87 -1.72
N LEU A 294 25.07 12.86 -2.60
CA LEU A 294 26.01 12.84 -3.73
C LEU A 294 25.72 13.95 -4.74
N ILE A 295 24.45 14.21 -5.04
CA ILE A 295 24.05 15.35 -5.87
C ILE A 295 24.47 16.67 -5.22
N SER A 296 24.18 16.84 -3.92
CA SER A 296 24.59 18.00 -3.13
C SER A 296 26.10 18.23 -3.15
N SER A 297 26.91 17.17 -3.09
CA SER A 297 28.37 17.26 -3.10
C SER A 297 28.94 17.66 -4.47
N LYS A 298 28.26 17.31 -5.58
CA LYS A 298 28.72 17.60 -6.95
C LYS A 298 28.19 18.92 -7.50
N ALA A 299 27.03 19.36 -7.04
CA ALA A 299 26.42 20.60 -7.51
C ALA A 299 27.19 21.84 -7.01
N ASN A 300 27.27 22.88 -7.88
CA ASN A 300 27.88 24.15 -7.52
C ASN A 300 26.86 25.21 -7.09
N THR A 301 25.57 25.04 -7.47
CA THR A 301 24.48 25.95 -7.12
C THR A 301 23.26 25.17 -6.64
N TYR A 302 22.40 25.83 -5.86
CA TYR A 302 21.13 25.23 -5.42
C TYR A 302 20.23 24.86 -6.60
N ILE A 303 20.20 25.70 -7.65
CA ILE A 303 19.37 25.46 -8.85
C ILE A 303 19.83 24.18 -9.54
N ALA A 304 21.13 24.01 -9.76
CA ALA A 304 21.69 22.82 -10.37
C ALA A 304 21.43 21.57 -9.51
N SER A 305 21.53 21.68 -8.17
CA SER A 305 21.23 20.59 -7.26
C SER A 305 19.76 20.18 -7.33
N ILE A 306 18.84 21.13 -7.29
CA ILE A 306 17.41 20.87 -7.37
C ILE A 306 17.06 20.21 -8.72
N GLY A 307 17.60 20.72 -9.83
CA GLY A 307 17.37 20.14 -11.15
C GLY A 307 17.82 18.67 -11.24
N MET A 308 19.02 18.34 -10.75
CA MET A 308 19.50 16.96 -10.71
C MET A 308 18.68 16.08 -9.74
N GLN A 309 18.23 16.64 -8.62
CA GLN A 309 17.39 15.89 -7.68
C GLN A 309 16.01 15.57 -8.24
N VAL A 310 15.36 16.53 -8.90
CA VAL A 310 14.05 16.27 -9.54
C VAL A 310 14.14 15.12 -10.51
N LEU A 311 15.18 15.03 -11.33
CA LEU A 311 15.39 13.90 -12.25
C LEU A 311 15.58 12.58 -11.50
N SER A 312 16.42 12.57 -10.46
CA SER A 312 16.65 11.36 -9.65
C SER A 312 15.40 10.92 -8.89
N LEU A 313 14.65 11.87 -8.34
CA LEU A 313 13.39 11.61 -7.66
C LEU A 313 12.34 11.02 -8.61
N PHE A 314 12.23 11.53 -9.82
CA PHE A 314 11.30 11.00 -10.82
C PHE A 314 11.55 9.50 -11.08
N ILE A 315 12.82 9.10 -11.18
CA ILE A 315 13.19 7.69 -11.38
C ILE A 315 12.87 6.86 -10.11
N ILE A 316 13.28 7.34 -8.93
CA ILE A 316 13.09 6.58 -7.68
C ILE A 316 11.59 6.45 -7.35
N VAL A 317 10.82 7.53 -7.48
CA VAL A 317 9.37 7.52 -7.25
C VAL A 317 8.67 6.64 -8.28
N GLY A 318 9.06 6.71 -9.55
CA GLY A 318 8.52 5.85 -10.60
C GLY A 318 8.72 4.36 -10.27
N LEU A 319 9.93 3.96 -9.89
CA LEU A 319 10.23 2.57 -9.48
C LEU A 319 9.46 2.18 -8.20
N THR A 320 9.32 3.10 -7.25
CA THR A 320 8.59 2.86 -5.99
C THR A 320 7.13 2.57 -6.23
N VAL A 321 6.47 3.38 -7.07
CA VAL A 321 5.03 3.25 -7.38
C VAL A 321 4.73 2.01 -8.21
N THR A 322 5.65 1.62 -9.11
CA THR A 322 5.39 0.53 -10.06
C THR A 322 5.82 -0.84 -9.56
N ILE A 323 6.92 -0.92 -8.75
CA ILE A 323 7.55 -2.22 -8.45
C ILE A 323 7.92 -2.35 -6.97
N LEU A 324 8.53 -1.30 -6.37
CA LEU A 324 9.23 -1.46 -5.09
C LEU A 324 8.30 -1.48 -3.86
N LEU A 325 7.13 -0.82 -3.92
CA LEU A 325 6.13 -0.80 -2.86
C LEU A 325 4.72 -1.13 -3.36
N ASN A 326 4.53 -1.36 -4.66
CA ASN A 326 3.22 -1.67 -5.22
C ASN A 326 3.10 -3.17 -5.44
N ALA A 327 2.20 -3.81 -4.71
CA ALA A 327 1.90 -5.24 -4.83
C ALA A 327 3.20 -6.09 -4.93
N LEU A 328 4.05 -5.98 -3.90
CA LEU A 328 5.29 -6.76 -3.81
C LEU A 328 5.01 -8.23 -4.03
N PHE A 329 5.79 -8.84 -4.93
CA PHE A 329 5.70 -10.28 -5.23
C PHE A 329 4.44 -10.75 -5.95
N ILE A 330 3.64 -9.85 -6.54
CA ILE A 330 2.47 -10.26 -7.35
C ILE A 330 2.93 -11.18 -8.49
N ILE A 331 2.14 -12.20 -8.79
CA ILE A 331 2.53 -13.27 -9.73
C ILE A 331 2.76 -12.78 -11.16
N TYR A 332 2.12 -11.69 -11.57
CA TYR A 332 2.26 -11.11 -12.92
C TYR A 332 3.59 -10.41 -13.16
N ILE A 333 4.35 -10.13 -12.10
CA ILE A 333 5.71 -9.57 -12.17
C ILE A 333 6.71 -10.71 -11.93
N PRO A 334 7.85 -10.77 -12.65
CA PRO A 334 8.85 -11.79 -12.40
C PRO A 334 9.27 -11.87 -10.93
N LYS A 335 9.28 -13.08 -10.36
CA LYS A 335 9.47 -13.38 -8.92
C LYS A 335 10.58 -12.57 -8.23
N TYR A 336 11.70 -12.38 -8.92
CA TYR A 336 12.90 -11.75 -8.35
C TYR A 336 13.10 -10.29 -8.79
N LEU A 337 12.19 -9.72 -9.59
CA LEU A 337 12.41 -8.40 -10.20
C LEU A 337 12.57 -7.29 -9.16
N ALA A 338 11.69 -7.23 -8.16
CA ALA A 338 11.78 -6.25 -7.10
C ALA A 338 13.11 -6.37 -6.35
N PHE A 339 13.52 -7.60 -6.00
CA PHE A 339 14.78 -7.87 -5.31
C PHE A 339 15.99 -7.45 -6.15
N ILE A 340 15.99 -7.77 -7.46
CA ILE A 340 17.05 -7.39 -8.39
C ILE A 340 17.18 -5.86 -8.48
N ILE A 341 16.06 -5.14 -8.55
CA ILE A 341 16.06 -3.68 -8.61
C ILE A 341 16.60 -3.08 -7.30
N TYR A 342 16.16 -3.56 -6.14
CA TYR A 342 16.72 -3.13 -4.86
C TYR A 342 18.23 -3.35 -4.79
N LEU A 343 18.69 -4.55 -5.17
CA LEU A 343 20.11 -4.89 -5.20
C LEU A 343 20.91 -3.99 -6.15
N ALA A 344 20.39 -3.77 -7.36
CA ALA A 344 21.00 -2.89 -8.34
C ALA A 344 21.14 -1.45 -7.82
N LEU A 345 20.08 -0.91 -7.22
CA LEU A 345 20.10 0.43 -6.62
C LEU A 345 21.12 0.54 -5.50
N ILE A 346 21.20 -0.46 -4.63
CA ILE A 346 22.20 -0.51 -3.55
C ILE A 346 23.62 -0.56 -4.13
N VAL A 347 23.88 -1.47 -5.06
CA VAL A 347 25.21 -1.63 -5.68
C VAL A 347 25.65 -0.35 -6.40
N ILE A 348 24.79 0.23 -7.23
CA ILE A 348 25.06 1.50 -7.91
C ILE A 348 25.38 2.59 -6.92
N THR A 349 24.56 2.74 -5.87
CA THR A 349 24.74 3.76 -4.82
C THR A 349 26.08 3.57 -4.10
N VAL A 350 26.42 2.34 -3.71
CA VAL A 350 27.70 2.03 -3.03
C VAL A 350 28.89 2.32 -3.94
N LEU A 351 28.84 1.95 -5.21
CA LEU A 351 29.92 2.23 -6.16
C LEU A 351 30.14 3.73 -6.34
N ILE A 352 29.07 4.52 -6.45
CA ILE A 352 29.19 5.98 -6.56
C ILE A 352 29.78 6.58 -5.26
N ILE A 353 29.41 6.09 -4.09
CA ILE A 353 29.97 6.54 -2.81
C ILE A 353 31.47 6.25 -2.74
N ILE A 354 31.89 5.04 -3.10
CA ILE A 354 33.30 4.64 -3.08
C ILE A 354 34.13 5.52 -4.03
N THR A 355 33.65 5.73 -5.25
CA THR A 355 34.34 6.57 -6.24
C THR A 355 34.42 8.02 -5.82
N SER A 356 33.32 8.59 -5.30
CA SER A 356 33.28 9.97 -4.77
C SER A 356 34.19 10.12 -3.57
N SER A 357 34.17 9.19 -2.61
CA SER A 357 35.05 9.21 -1.43
C SER A 357 36.53 9.09 -1.76
N LYS A 358 36.89 8.35 -2.84
CA LYS A 358 38.29 8.31 -3.33
C LYS A 358 38.69 9.64 -3.96
N LYS A 359 37.81 10.25 -4.76
CA LYS A 359 38.05 11.54 -5.41
C LYS A 359 38.27 12.65 -4.37
N GLU A 360 37.44 12.72 -3.33
CA GLU A 360 37.56 13.68 -2.24
C GLU A 360 38.91 13.59 -1.48
N LYS A 361 39.53 12.42 -1.43
CA LYS A 361 40.85 12.25 -0.81
C LYS A 361 42.00 12.85 -1.64
N ILE A 362 41.80 12.97 -2.95
CA ILE A 362 42.88 13.34 -3.91
C ILE A 362 42.69 14.79 -4.39
N THR A 363 41.56 15.41 -4.12
CA THR A 363 41.25 16.78 -4.55
C THR A 363 42.24 17.75 -3.93
N ASP A 364 42.99 18.44 -4.77
CA ASP A 364 43.99 19.43 -4.39
C ASP A 364 43.36 20.84 -4.43
N ILE A 365 43.66 21.65 -3.45
CA ILE A 365 43.09 23.01 -3.25
C ILE A 365 43.42 23.93 -4.44
N ASN A 366 44.50 23.63 -5.19
CA ASN A 366 44.97 24.46 -6.29
C ASN A 366 44.17 24.32 -7.62
N ASN A 367 43.24 23.38 -7.73
CA ASN A 367 42.48 23.17 -8.99
C ASN A 367 41.16 23.95 -9.08
N GLU A 368 40.66 24.53 -7.99
CA GLU A 368 39.38 25.28 -8.02
C GLU A 368 39.52 26.77 -8.30
N SER A 369 40.75 27.30 -8.34
CA SER A 369 41.00 28.73 -8.68
C SER A 369 41.10 28.98 -10.20
N ARG A 370 40.82 27.99 -11.07
CA ARG A 370 40.97 28.10 -12.52
C ARG A 370 39.64 27.94 -13.30
N ILE A 371 38.49 28.13 -12.69
CA ILE A 371 37.22 28.22 -13.39
C ILE A 371 36.49 29.49 -13.03
#